data_9d01fe557837ce3194b559f2f732872b
#
_entry.id   9d01fe557837ce3194b559f2f732872b
#
_cell.length_a   1.000
_cell.length_b   1.000
_cell.length_c   1.000
_cell.angle_alpha   90.00
_cell.angle_beta   90.00
_cell.angle_gamma   90.00
#
_symmetry.space_group_name_H-M   'P 1'
#
loop_
_entity.id
_entity.type
_entity.pdbx_description
1 polymer ?
#
loop_
_entity_poly.entity_id
_entity_poly.type
_entity_poly.pdbx_seq_one_letter_code
_entity_poly.pdbx_strand_id
1 'polypeptide(L)'
;MKKWVIKSGIQRKYLRYIMGLLLLAILLSSIGVWIYVRQSLTTEVTDKYEFLNEKMGLALDTLSKEADEGTAECITYDQVQESLKKASFADVEKNSLQKYFAYMNLDHVAEYCYVDNKNNVYARSYSHIDYEDFSDSHLEDYMGDSYAKTQWFWAKDTLFGTEKEALFIGRYVHSMEYASKPGLLLIKMNDGFLETILGKD
;
A
#
# COMPACT_ATOMS: atom_id res chain seq x y z
N MET A 1 -39.86 53.28 -35.88
CA MET A 1 -40.10 51.93 -35.30
C MET A 1 -41.42 51.36 -35.82
N LYS A 2 -41.40 50.35 -36.75
CA LYS A 2 -42.60 49.75 -37.32
C LYS A 2 -43.13 48.73 -36.33
N LYS A 3 -44.27 48.99 -35.69
CA LYS A 3 -45.00 48.01 -34.87
C LYS A 3 -45.55 46.89 -35.77
N TRP A 4 -45.00 45.71 -35.70
CA TRP A 4 -45.56 44.53 -36.35
C TRP A 4 -46.80 44.08 -35.54
N VAL A 5 -47.98 44.52 -36.02
CA VAL A 5 -49.26 44.10 -35.45
C VAL A 5 -49.69 42.80 -36.15
N ILE A 6 -49.60 41.68 -35.45
CA ILE A 6 -50.10 40.41 -35.96
C ILE A 6 -51.62 40.45 -36.02
N LYS A 7 -52.17 40.67 -37.23
CA LYS A 7 -53.56 41.03 -37.47
C LYS A 7 -54.54 39.87 -37.72
N SER A 8 -54.09 38.58 -37.69
CA SER A 8 -55.04 37.47 -37.93
C SER A 8 -54.89 36.34 -36.91
N GLY A 9 -55.97 35.75 -36.47
CA GLY A 9 -56.00 34.61 -35.54
C GLY A 9 -55.28 33.38 -36.06
N ILE A 10 -55.17 33.28 -37.41
CA ILE A 10 -54.43 32.20 -38.10
C ILE A 10 -52.91 32.35 -37.87
N GLN A 11 -52.34 33.55 -38.03
CA GLN A 11 -50.92 33.80 -37.82
C GLN A 11 -50.50 33.51 -36.37
N ARG A 12 -51.36 33.79 -35.37
CA ARG A 12 -51.08 33.45 -33.98
C ARG A 12 -51.09 31.93 -33.70
N LYS A 13 -51.98 31.18 -34.43
CA LYS A 13 -51.96 29.71 -34.32
C LYS A 13 -50.68 29.14 -34.92
N TYR A 14 -50.27 29.52 -36.08
CA TYR A 14 -49.00 29.12 -36.71
C TYR A 14 -47.79 29.47 -35.85
N LEU A 15 -47.72 30.64 -35.27
CA LEU A 15 -46.66 31.06 -34.39
C LEU A 15 -46.57 30.17 -33.15
N ARG A 16 -47.69 29.79 -32.53
CA ARG A 16 -47.69 28.85 -31.40
C ARG A 16 -47.21 27.45 -31.77
N TYR A 17 -47.61 26.94 -32.95
CA TYR A 17 -47.12 25.65 -33.42
C TYR A 17 -45.61 25.66 -33.70
N ILE A 18 -45.08 26.69 -34.33
CA ILE A 18 -43.66 26.84 -34.58
C ILE A 18 -42.88 26.95 -33.27
N MET A 19 -43.36 27.76 -32.32
CA MET A 19 -42.77 27.89 -30.99
C MET A 19 -42.79 26.58 -30.24
N GLY A 20 -43.91 25.82 -30.28
CA GLY A 20 -44.01 24.51 -29.67
C GLY A 20 -43.02 23.51 -30.27
N LEU A 21 -42.89 23.51 -31.60
CA LEU A 21 -41.98 22.60 -32.30
C LEU A 21 -40.52 22.93 -32.01
N LEU A 22 -40.19 24.20 -31.89
CA LEU A 22 -38.85 24.68 -31.51
C LEU A 22 -38.50 24.28 -30.08
N LEU A 23 -39.43 24.45 -29.12
CA LEU A 23 -39.25 24.03 -27.74
C LEU A 23 -39.06 22.50 -27.63
N LEU A 24 -39.86 21.75 -28.41
CA LEU A 24 -39.71 20.30 -28.46
C LEU A 24 -38.34 19.86 -28.98
N ALA A 25 -37.86 20.50 -30.04
CA ALA A 25 -36.54 20.24 -30.63
C ALA A 25 -35.42 20.53 -29.63
N ILE A 26 -35.51 21.67 -28.90
CA ILE A 26 -34.53 22.02 -27.86
C ILE A 26 -34.55 21.01 -26.71
N LEU A 27 -35.72 20.57 -26.26
CA LEU A 27 -35.84 19.57 -25.22
C LEU A 27 -35.22 18.23 -25.63
N LEU A 28 -35.54 17.76 -26.85
CA LEU A 28 -34.98 16.51 -27.35
C LEU A 28 -33.46 16.59 -27.52
N SER A 29 -32.93 17.69 -28.03
CA SER A 29 -31.47 17.87 -28.17
C SER A 29 -30.79 17.93 -26.79
N SER A 30 -31.40 18.61 -25.81
CA SER A 30 -30.86 18.71 -24.46
C SER A 30 -30.82 17.35 -23.77
N ILE A 31 -31.87 16.53 -23.93
CA ILE A 31 -31.91 15.15 -23.40
C ILE A 31 -30.82 14.29 -24.08
N GLY A 32 -30.67 14.40 -25.40
CA GLY A 32 -29.62 13.68 -26.14
C GLY A 32 -28.20 14.03 -25.67
N VAL A 33 -27.93 15.32 -25.52
CA VAL A 33 -26.64 15.79 -25.00
C VAL A 33 -26.42 15.31 -23.58
N TRP A 34 -27.44 15.39 -22.71
CA TRP A 34 -27.32 14.93 -21.32
C TRP A 34 -27.01 13.43 -21.24
N ILE A 35 -27.68 12.59 -22.03
CA ILE A 35 -27.44 11.14 -22.07
C ILE A 35 -26.01 10.87 -22.56
N TYR A 36 -25.59 11.54 -23.65
CA TYR A 36 -24.24 11.38 -24.21
C TYR A 36 -23.16 11.77 -23.20
N VAL A 37 -23.27 12.94 -22.58
CA VAL A 37 -22.29 13.42 -21.59
C VAL A 37 -22.22 12.49 -20.39
N ARG A 38 -23.39 12.08 -19.86
CA ARG A 38 -23.44 11.14 -18.74
C ARG A 38 -22.75 9.81 -19.09
N GLN A 39 -23.04 9.26 -20.24
CA GLN A 39 -22.47 7.99 -20.68
C GLN A 39 -20.95 8.10 -20.92
N SER A 40 -20.52 9.17 -21.58
CA SER A 40 -19.09 9.44 -21.83
C SER A 40 -18.31 9.62 -20.53
N LEU A 41 -18.83 10.44 -19.59
CA LEU A 41 -18.18 10.64 -18.28
C LEU A 41 -18.13 9.36 -17.46
N THR A 42 -19.21 8.57 -17.47
CA THR A 42 -19.22 7.30 -16.71
C THR A 42 -18.19 6.33 -17.27
N THR A 43 -18.11 6.19 -18.59
CA THR A 43 -17.12 5.30 -19.23
C THR A 43 -15.69 5.78 -18.93
N GLU A 44 -15.40 7.06 -19.13
CA GLU A 44 -14.06 7.62 -18.88
C GLU A 44 -13.62 7.45 -17.42
N VAL A 45 -14.54 7.69 -16.49
CA VAL A 45 -14.27 7.49 -15.05
C VAL A 45 -14.06 6.02 -14.72
N THR A 46 -14.88 5.14 -15.27
CA THR A 46 -14.73 3.68 -15.06
C THR A 46 -13.41 3.17 -15.60
N ASP A 47 -13.07 3.51 -16.83
CA ASP A 47 -11.82 3.09 -17.48
C ASP A 47 -10.59 3.59 -16.71
N LYS A 48 -10.66 4.83 -16.19
CA LYS A 48 -9.60 5.39 -15.36
C LYS A 48 -9.44 4.63 -14.03
N TYR A 49 -10.55 4.27 -13.38
CA TYR A 49 -10.49 3.48 -12.14
C TYR A 49 -10.02 2.06 -12.39
N GLU A 50 -10.44 1.40 -13.46
CA GLU A 50 -9.94 0.08 -13.85
C GLU A 50 -8.43 0.11 -14.11
N PHE A 51 -7.95 1.09 -14.87
CA PHE A 51 -6.52 1.27 -15.11
C PHE A 51 -5.72 1.51 -13.81
N LEU A 52 -6.25 2.35 -12.90
CA LEU A 52 -5.60 2.59 -11.61
C LEU A 52 -5.57 1.32 -10.75
N ASN A 53 -6.66 0.57 -10.70
CA ASN A 53 -6.73 -0.69 -9.97
C ASN A 53 -5.76 -1.73 -10.53
N GLU A 54 -5.66 -1.86 -11.85
CA GLU A 54 -4.70 -2.76 -12.49
C GLU A 54 -3.26 -2.35 -12.17
N LYS A 55 -2.95 -1.05 -12.29
CA LYS A 55 -1.63 -0.50 -11.97
C LYS A 55 -1.27 -0.73 -10.50
N MET A 56 -2.22 -0.51 -9.59
CA MET A 56 -2.03 -0.78 -8.15
C MET A 56 -1.82 -2.28 -7.88
N GLY A 57 -2.59 -3.15 -8.54
CA GLY A 57 -2.44 -4.59 -8.42
C GLY A 57 -1.04 -5.05 -8.83
N LEU A 58 -0.57 -4.63 -10.01
CA LEU A 58 0.77 -4.95 -10.50
C LEU A 58 1.89 -4.41 -9.57
N ALA A 59 1.72 -3.20 -9.04
CA ALA A 59 2.67 -2.63 -8.11
C ALA A 59 2.72 -3.41 -6.79
N LEU A 60 1.57 -3.78 -6.23
CA LEU A 60 1.50 -4.59 -5.01
C LEU A 60 2.08 -5.99 -5.21
N ASP A 61 1.82 -6.62 -6.36
CA ASP A 61 2.41 -7.93 -6.70
C ASP A 61 3.94 -7.85 -6.81
N THR A 62 4.47 -6.82 -7.45
CA THR A 62 5.91 -6.58 -7.56
C THR A 62 6.54 -6.43 -6.18
N LEU A 63 5.94 -5.61 -5.33
CA LEU A 63 6.42 -5.39 -3.97
C LEU A 63 6.33 -6.61 -3.09
N SER A 64 5.23 -7.36 -3.20
CA SER A 64 5.10 -8.63 -2.47
C SER A 64 6.23 -9.57 -2.86
N LYS A 65 6.56 -9.63 -4.14
CA LYS A 65 7.67 -10.45 -4.64
C LYS A 65 9.04 -9.94 -4.14
N GLU A 66 9.29 -8.64 -4.23
CA GLU A 66 10.53 -8.03 -3.73
C GLU A 66 10.69 -8.24 -2.21
N ALA A 67 9.61 -8.10 -1.45
CA ALA A 67 9.60 -8.37 -0.02
C ALA A 67 9.84 -9.85 0.30
N ASP A 68 9.24 -10.75 -0.45
CA ASP A 68 9.47 -12.20 -0.29
C ASP A 68 10.93 -12.58 -0.64
N GLU A 69 11.48 -12.04 -1.72
CA GLU A 69 12.86 -12.27 -2.12
C GLU A 69 13.85 -11.67 -1.12
N GLY A 70 13.66 -10.40 -0.71
CA GLY A 70 14.53 -9.73 0.25
C GLY A 70 14.46 -10.38 1.64
N THR A 71 13.28 -10.77 2.11
CA THR A 71 13.14 -11.50 3.39
C THR A 71 13.72 -12.91 3.29
N ALA A 72 13.62 -13.59 2.15
CA ALA A 72 14.22 -14.90 1.93
C ALA A 72 15.76 -14.85 1.99
N GLU A 73 16.36 -13.80 1.41
CA GLU A 73 17.80 -13.58 1.51
C GLU A 73 18.24 -13.41 2.98
N CYS A 74 17.53 -12.58 3.75
CA CYS A 74 17.78 -12.43 5.18
C CYS A 74 17.69 -13.77 5.93
N ILE A 75 16.67 -14.58 5.64
CA ILE A 75 16.44 -15.85 6.33
C ILE A 75 17.56 -16.85 6.02
N THR A 76 18.05 -16.89 4.78
CA THR A 76 19.09 -17.82 4.34
C THR A 76 20.50 -17.38 4.71
N TYR A 77 20.67 -16.15 5.22
CA TYR A 77 21.97 -15.64 5.62
C TYR A 77 22.55 -16.46 6.76
N ASP A 78 23.78 -16.94 6.57
CA ASP A 78 24.43 -17.89 7.49
C ASP A 78 24.43 -17.41 8.95
N GLN A 79 24.71 -16.14 9.19
CA GLN A 79 24.76 -15.60 10.55
C GLN A 79 23.37 -15.52 11.21
N VAL A 80 22.30 -15.30 10.44
CA VAL A 80 20.92 -15.39 10.93
C VAL A 80 20.61 -16.83 11.33
N GLN A 81 20.97 -17.78 10.47
CA GLN A 81 20.78 -19.20 10.78
C GLN A 81 21.62 -19.67 12.00
N GLU A 82 22.87 -19.20 12.10
CA GLU A 82 23.71 -19.47 13.26
C GLU A 82 23.14 -18.88 14.55
N SER A 83 22.52 -17.69 14.51
CA SER A 83 21.87 -17.09 15.67
C SER A 83 20.73 -17.94 16.23
N LEU A 84 20.06 -18.71 15.38
CA LEU A 84 18.97 -19.61 15.76
C LEU A 84 19.47 -20.95 16.32
N LYS A 85 20.65 -21.40 15.88
CA LYS A 85 21.22 -22.72 16.24
C LYS A 85 22.01 -22.70 17.55
N LYS A 86 22.90 -21.72 17.72
CA LYS A 86 23.83 -21.67 18.86
C LYS A 86 23.11 -21.31 20.16
N ALA A 87 23.38 -22.02 21.22
CA ALA A 87 22.83 -21.73 22.55
C ALA A 87 23.29 -20.36 23.09
N SER A 88 24.52 -19.97 22.78
CA SER A 88 25.05 -18.64 23.05
C SER A 88 25.74 -18.09 21.80
N PHE A 89 25.50 -16.82 21.52
CA PHE A 89 26.11 -16.11 20.39
C PHE A 89 27.19 -15.19 20.96
N ALA A 90 28.42 -15.34 20.49
CA ALA A 90 29.51 -14.52 20.97
C ALA A 90 29.31 -13.05 20.57
N ASP A 91 29.84 -12.09 21.34
CA ASP A 91 29.66 -10.67 21.08
C ASP A 91 30.17 -10.24 19.68
N VAL A 92 31.21 -10.91 19.20
CA VAL A 92 31.73 -10.67 17.83
C VAL A 92 30.70 -11.08 16.76
N GLU A 93 30.01 -12.19 16.97
CA GLU A 93 28.96 -12.70 16.09
C GLU A 93 27.72 -11.81 16.14
N LYS A 94 27.31 -11.37 17.35
CA LYS A 94 26.23 -10.39 17.53
C LYS A 94 26.52 -9.09 16.81
N ASN A 95 27.73 -8.56 16.97
CA ASN A 95 28.17 -7.34 16.29
C ASN A 95 28.20 -7.49 14.77
N SER A 96 28.57 -8.68 14.27
CA SER A 96 28.56 -8.95 12.83
C SER A 96 27.14 -8.99 12.28
N LEU A 97 26.22 -9.64 12.98
CA LEU A 97 24.81 -9.69 12.62
C LEU A 97 24.13 -8.31 12.72
N GLN A 98 24.47 -7.53 13.75
CA GLN A 98 24.02 -6.13 13.88
C GLN A 98 24.51 -5.29 12.70
N LYS A 99 25.74 -5.45 12.27
CA LYS A 99 26.28 -4.74 11.08
C LYS A 99 25.55 -5.16 9.81
N TYR A 100 25.29 -6.44 9.64
CA TYR A 100 24.52 -6.93 8.49
C TYR A 100 23.18 -6.20 8.39
N PHE A 101 22.40 -6.18 9.48
CA PHE A 101 21.13 -5.46 9.50
C PHE A 101 21.29 -3.94 9.40
N ALA A 102 22.35 -3.33 9.93
CA ALA A 102 22.59 -1.90 9.82
C ALA A 102 22.91 -1.45 8.37
N TYR A 103 23.51 -2.31 7.57
CA TYR A 103 23.92 -2.01 6.19
C TYR A 103 23.01 -2.63 5.12
N MET A 104 22.07 -3.47 5.51
CA MET A 104 21.09 -4.02 4.58
C MET A 104 20.30 -2.87 3.96
N ASN A 105 20.18 -2.85 2.65
CA ASN A 105 19.41 -1.83 1.94
C ASN A 105 18.39 -2.53 1.04
N LEU A 106 17.14 -2.45 1.43
CA LEU A 106 16.00 -2.89 0.63
C LEU A 106 15.26 -1.66 0.15
N ASP A 107 14.85 -1.67 -1.08
CA ASP A 107 14.05 -0.59 -1.65
C ASP A 107 12.73 -0.44 -0.90
N HIS A 108 12.26 0.79 -0.76
CA HIS A 108 11.01 1.13 -0.06
C HIS A 108 10.96 0.78 1.45
N VAL A 109 12.06 0.35 2.05
CA VAL A 109 12.14 0.02 3.48
C VAL A 109 12.71 1.18 4.27
N ALA A 110 12.00 1.58 5.33
CA ALA A 110 12.47 2.59 6.28
C ALA A 110 13.35 1.98 7.36
N GLU A 111 12.84 0.96 8.03
CA GLU A 111 13.49 0.32 9.18
C GLU A 111 13.27 -1.19 9.17
N TYR A 112 14.17 -1.94 9.79
CA TYR A 112 13.98 -3.36 10.09
C TYR A 112 14.46 -3.71 11.48
N CYS A 113 13.86 -4.77 12.01
CA CYS A 113 14.18 -5.38 13.29
C CYS A 113 14.12 -6.88 13.14
N TYR A 114 15.18 -7.57 13.51
CA TYR A 114 15.23 -9.01 13.64
C TYR A 114 15.36 -9.38 15.10
N VAL A 115 14.49 -10.26 15.57
CA VAL A 115 14.53 -10.83 16.92
C VAL A 115 14.82 -12.30 16.80
N ASP A 116 15.90 -12.76 17.42
CA ASP A 116 16.24 -14.18 17.43
C ASP A 116 15.42 -14.97 18.45
N ASN A 117 15.54 -16.29 18.43
CA ASN A 117 14.83 -17.19 19.35
C ASN A 117 15.30 -17.11 20.81
N LYS A 118 16.24 -16.24 21.13
CA LYS A 118 16.79 -15.97 22.46
C LYS A 118 16.51 -14.55 22.92
N ASN A 119 15.65 -13.84 22.17
CA ASN A 119 15.24 -12.46 22.43
C ASN A 119 16.38 -11.43 22.27
N ASN A 120 17.43 -11.74 21.47
CA ASN A 120 18.34 -10.69 21.06
C ASN A 120 17.75 -9.94 19.86
N VAL A 121 17.87 -8.60 19.90
CA VAL A 121 17.32 -7.70 18.89
C VAL A 121 18.44 -7.12 18.03
N TYR A 122 18.25 -7.13 16.72
CA TYR A 122 19.15 -6.57 15.72
C TYR A 122 18.36 -5.64 14.81
N ALA A 123 18.65 -4.36 14.84
CA ALA A 123 17.88 -3.35 14.12
C ALA A 123 18.77 -2.43 13.29
N ARG A 124 18.20 -1.83 12.25
CA ARG A 124 18.88 -0.78 11.47
C ARG A 124 19.03 0.51 12.26
N SER A 125 18.05 0.81 13.11
CA SER A 125 17.96 2.07 13.80
C SER A 125 19.22 2.39 14.63
N TYR A 126 19.64 3.63 14.61
CA TYR A 126 20.65 4.17 15.51
C TYR A 126 20.17 4.24 16.98
N SER A 127 18.87 4.14 17.20
CA SER A 127 18.30 3.96 18.53
C SER A 127 18.56 2.52 19.00
N HIS A 128 19.05 2.40 20.21
CA HIS A 128 19.21 1.08 20.83
C HIS A 128 17.81 0.52 21.14
N ILE A 129 17.35 -0.40 20.30
CA ILE A 129 16.10 -1.12 20.51
C ILE A 129 16.48 -2.41 21.20
N ASP A 130 15.93 -2.63 22.39
CA ASP A 130 16.09 -3.91 23.11
C ASP A 130 14.83 -4.78 22.99
N TYR A 131 14.85 -5.94 23.67
CA TYR A 131 13.72 -6.85 23.62
C TYR A 131 12.50 -6.35 24.39
N GLU A 132 12.70 -5.50 25.41
CA GLU A 132 11.61 -4.89 26.18
C GLU A 132 10.86 -3.90 25.28
N ASP A 133 11.57 -3.04 24.54
CA ASP A 133 10.99 -2.14 23.54
C ASP A 133 10.20 -2.90 22.48
N PHE A 134 10.76 -4.01 21.98
CA PHE A 134 10.08 -4.86 20.99
C PHE A 134 8.80 -5.48 21.56
N SER A 135 8.87 -6.05 22.78
CA SER A 135 7.74 -6.67 23.46
C SER A 135 6.61 -5.66 23.73
N ASP A 136 6.97 -4.45 24.19
CA ASP A 136 6.02 -3.39 24.50
C ASP A 136 5.37 -2.79 23.25
N SER A 137 6.00 -2.97 22.08
CA SER A 137 5.43 -2.53 20.82
C SER A 137 4.18 -3.30 20.40
N HIS A 138 3.99 -4.53 20.91
CA HIS A 138 2.89 -5.44 20.52
C HIS A 138 2.78 -5.72 19.02
N LEU A 139 3.82 -5.49 18.24
CA LEU A 139 3.80 -5.72 16.79
C LEU A 139 3.72 -7.21 16.43
N GLU A 140 4.23 -8.09 17.31
CA GLU A 140 4.10 -9.55 17.15
C GLU A 140 2.64 -10.02 17.19
N ASP A 141 1.75 -9.32 17.89
CA ASP A 141 0.33 -9.67 18.01
C ASP A 141 -0.43 -9.59 16.67
N TYR A 142 0.09 -8.82 15.71
CA TYR A 142 -0.45 -8.75 14.35
C TYR A 142 -0.03 -9.92 13.47
N MET A 143 0.94 -10.72 13.92
CA MET A 143 1.38 -11.89 13.17
C MET A 143 0.41 -13.04 13.38
N GLY A 144 -0.16 -13.56 12.31
CA GLY A 144 -1.02 -14.74 12.34
C GLY A 144 -0.22 -16.04 12.40
N ASP A 145 -0.92 -17.15 12.42
CA ASP A 145 -0.34 -18.52 12.52
C ASP A 145 0.44 -18.99 11.28
N SER A 146 0.60 -18.15 10.27
CA SER A 146 1.26 -18.51 9.01
C SER A 146 2.78 -18.37 9.13
N TYR A 147 3.45 -19.40 9.63
CA TYR A 147 4.89 -19.41 9.87
C TYR A 147 5.79 -19.38 8.62
N ALA A 148 5.24 -19.58 7.43
CA ALA A 148 6.05 -19.76 6.21
C ALA A 148 6.02 -18.58 5.22
N LYS A 149 5.13 -17.63 5.42
CA LYS A 149 4.89 -16.53 4.47
C LYS A 149 5.11 -15.17 5.10
N THR A 150 5.48 -14.20 4.28
CA THR A 150 5.42 -12.79 4.64
C THR A 150 3.98 -12.39 4.94
N GLN A 151 3.82 -11.63 6.01
CA GLN A 151 2.54 -11.08 6.44
C GLN A 151 2.60 -9.56 6.41
N TRP A 152 1.61 -8.95 5.80
CA TRP A 152 1.49 -7.51 5.68
C TRP A 152 0.41 -7.02 6.63
N PHE A 153 0.71 -6.01 7.44
CA PHE A 153 -0.24 -5.44 8.37
C PHE A 153 0.01 -3.96 8.61
N TRP A 154 -1.06 -3.24 8.95
CA TRP A 154 -0.99 -1.87 9.41
C TRP A 154 -0.99 -1.86 10.93
N ALA A 155 -0.07 -1.11 11.51
CA ALA A 155 -0.02 -0.93 12.95
C ALA A 155 0.56 0.45 13.29
N LYS A 156 0.28 0.91 14.51
CA LYS A 156 0.93 2.09 15.06
C LYS A 156 2.41 1.77 15.30
N ASP A 157 3.29 2.59 14.77
CA ASP A 157 4.73 2.45 14.95
C ASP A 157 5.14 2.95 16.34
N THR A 158 5.15 2.05 17.29
CA THR A 158 5.64 2.28 18.65
C THR A 158 7.10 1.86 18.82
N LEU A 159 7.61 1.01 17.92
CA LEU A 159 8.96 0.46 18.01
C LEU A 159 10.04 1.41 17.49
N PHE A 160 9.80 2.05 16.34
CA PHE A 160 10.77 2.96 15.71
C PHE A 160 10.50 4.43 16.01
N GLY A 161 9.58 4.72 16.92
CA GLY A 161 9.39 6.03 17.56
C GLY A 161 8.67 7.08 16.71
N THR A 162 7.98 6.71 15.63
CA THR A 162 7.20 7.70 14.84
C THR A 162 5.78 7.89 15.38
N GLU A 163 5.27 6.97 16.18
CA GLU A 163 3.90 6.92 16.72
C GLU A 163 2.77 7.08 15.69
N LYS A 164 3.09 6.93 14.41
CA LYS A 164 2.15 7.01 13.30
C LYS A 164 1.76 5.62 12.84
N GLU A 165 0.62 5.53 12.15
CA GLU A 165 0.26 4.31 11.41
C GLU A 165 1.28 4.08 10.31
N ALA A 166 1.83 2.87 10.25
CA ALA A 166 2.79 2.45 9.24
C ALA A 166 2.45 1.05 8.71
N LEU A 167 2.91 0.77 7.49
CA LEU A 167 2.81 -0.55 6.89
C LEU A 167 4.02 -1.38 7.31
N PHE A 168 3.76 -2.53 7.87
CA PHE A 168 4.76 -3.50 8.28
C PHE A 168 4.68 -4.78 7.46
N ILE A 169 5.83 -5.41 7.31
CA ILE A 169 5.99 -6.76 6.80
C ILE A 169 6.63 -7.58 7.91
N GLY A 170 5.99 -8.67 8.30
CA GLY A 170 6.53 -9.59 9.26
C GLY A 170 6.77 -10.98 8.65
N ARG A 171 7.82 -11.66 9.07
CA ARG A 171 8.10 -13.03 8.69
C ARG A 171 8.81 -13.80 9.80
N TYR A 172 8.28 -14.98 10.14
CA TYR A 172 8.96 -15.89 11.06
C TYR A 172 10.16 -16.54 10.37
N VAL A 173 11.28 -16.56 11.09
CA VAL A 173 12.56 -17.10 10.64
C VAL A 173 12.82 -18.41 11.36
N HIS A 174 12.69 -19.51 10.64
CA HIS A 174 12.94 -20.85 11.16
C HIS A 174 14.38 -21.27 10.91
N SER A 175 14.94 -22.06 11.85
CA SER A 175 16.19 -22.76 11.58
C SER A 175 15.97 -23.79 10.47
N MET A 176 16.89 -23.81 9.50
CA MET A 176 16.85 -24.80 8.39
C MET A 176 17.19 -26.22 8.84
N GLU A 177 17.80 -26.39 10.00
CA GLU A 177 18.32 -27.68 10.45
C GLU A 177 17.58 -28.23 11.67
N TYR A 178 16.98 -27.39 12.48
CA TYR A 178 16.38 -27.81 13.76
C TYR A 178 15.00 -27.24 13.96
N ALA A 179 14.12 -28.04 14.58
CA ALA A 179 12.85 -27.54 15.09
C ALA A 179 13.12 -26.73 16.38
N SER A 180 13.23 -25.41 16.25
CA SER A 180 13.42 -24.48 17.36
C SER A 180 12.31 -23.42 17.35
N LYS A 181 12.18 -22.65 18.44
CA LYS A 181 11.39 -21.42 18.43
C LYS A 181 11.89 -20.54 17.28
N PRO A 182 11.02 -20.04 16.40
CA PRO A 182 11.44 -19.17 15.32
C PRO A 182 11.95 -17.82 15.87
N GLY A 183 12.80 -17.16 15.09
CA GLY A 183 13.00 -15.73 15.19
C GLY A 183 11.89 -14.99 14.46
N LEU A 184 11.87 -13.66 14.54
CA LEU A 184 10.93 -12.80 13.82
C LEU A 184 11.68 -11.67 13.13
N LEU A 185 11.46 -11.54 11.82
CA LEU A 185 11.91 -10.40 11.04
C LEU A 185 10.73 -9.46 10.83
N LEU A 186 10.86 -8.20 11.26
CA LEU A 186 9.94 -7.12 11.02
C LEU A 186 10.58 -6.07 10.12
N ILE A 187 9.84 -5.60 9.14
CA ILE A 187 10.26 -4.57 8.20
C ILE A 187 9.19 -3.49 8.21
N LYS A 188 9.59 -2.25 8.44
CA LYS A 188 8.74 -1.07 8.29
C LYS A 188 8.93 -0.48 6.91
N MET A 189 7.84 -0.28 6.19
CA MET A 189 7.86 0.36 4.87
C MET A 189 8.01 1.88 4.99
N ASN A 190 8.58 2.49 3.98
CA ASN A 190 8.72 3.94 3.89
C ASN A 190 7.35 4.60 3.65
N ASP A 191 7.09 5.74 4.30
CA ASP A 191 5.84 6.50 4.13
C ASP A 191 5.59 6.93 2.66
N GLY A 192 6.66 7.20 1.90
CA GLY A 192 6.59 7.53 0.46
C GLY A 192 6.29 6.35 -0.48
N PHE A 193 6.24 5.14 0.03
CA PHE A 193 5.99 3.93 -0.74
C PHE A 193 4.66 3.98 -1.51
N LEU A 194 3.56 4.34 -0.85
CA LEU A 194 2.25 4.48 -1.50
C LEU A 194 2.23 5.62 -2.54
N GLU A 195 2.95 6.71 -2.30
CA GLU A 195 3.06 7.82 -3.25
C GLU A 195 3.79 7.39 -4.52
N THR A 196 4.83 6.57 -4.39
CA THR A 196 5.57 5.99 -5.53
C THR A 196 4.68 5.05 -6.35
N ILE A 197 3.85 4.21 -5.69
CA ILE A 197 2.93 3.31 -6.38
C ILE A 197 1.79 4.06 -7.06
N LEU A 198 1.20 5.03 -6.38
CA LEU A 198 0.06 5.79 -6.89
C LEU A 198 0.44 6.81 -7.96
N GLY A 199 1.75 7.03 -8.19
CA GLY A 199 2.25 7.94 -9.20
C GLY A 199 1.75 9.36 -8.95
N LYS A 200 1.98 9.88 -7.75
CA LYS A 200 1.87 11.32 -7.54
C LYS A 200 3.03 12.00 -8.26
N ASP A 201 2.78 12.41 -9.51
CA ASP A 201 3.54 13.47 -10.18
C ASP A 201 3.15 14.83 -9.60
#